data_20f48d7076a09ea39be8e7c641bd814c
#
_entry.id   20f48d7076a09ea39be8e7c641bd814c
#
_cell.length_a   1.000
_cell.length_b   1.000
_cell.length_c   1.000
_cell.angle_alpha   90.00
_cell.angle_beta   90.00
_cell.angle_gamma   90.00
#
_symmetry.space_group_name_H-M   'P 1'
#
loop_
_entity.id
_entity.type
_entity.pdbx_description
1 polymer ?
#
loop_
_entity_poly.entity_id
_entity_poly.type
_entity_poly.pdbx_seq_one_letter_code
_entity_poly.pdbx_strand_id
1 'polypeptide(L)'
;FGDGWHLRGIGSKAYGEDADAYAAESTKVEAYIAAAEAAGIDVGPLQETLEEDEPDSAVIQAFEEQAAAAGITASATLYDDEGNVEETLAVAAADFHTAVAAAEPDPADYGVWVPGIPVLLEDALTAVKCADWLQGLILDGIVAGVGAVLGFVPQMLILFLFLAFLEACGYMA
;
A
#
# COMPACT_ATOMS: atom_id res chain seq x y z
N PHE A 1 -3.51 -13.26 -3.04
CA PHE A 1 -4.85 -12.82 -2.60
C PHE A 1 -4.85 -11.35 -2.12
N GLY A 2 -3.94 -10.49 -2.61
CA GLY A 2 -3.92 -9.07 -2.28
C GLY A 2 -5.11 -8.29 -2.89
N ASP A 3 -4.88 -7.03 -3.25
CA ASP A 3 -5.94 -6.09 -3.69
C ASP A 3 -6.64 -6.50 -4.98
N GLY A 4 -6.01 -7.34 -5.79
CA GLY A 4 -6.56 -7.87 -7.02
C GLY A 4 -5.49 -8.28 -8.04
N TRP A 5 -5.90 -8.52 -9.27
CA TRP A 5 -4.99 -8.84 -10.38
C TRP A 5 -5.62 -8.51 -11.74
N HIS A 6 -4.80 -8.20 -12.72
CA HIS A 6 -5.26 -8.03 -14.11
C HIS A 6 -5.56 -9.39 -14.75
N LEU A 7 -6.70 -9.49 -15.42
CA LEU A 7 -7.10 -10.70 -16.11
C LEU A 7 -6.07 -11.07 -17.19
N ARG A 8 -5.52 -12.29 -17.11
CA ARG A 8 -4.44 -12.80 -17.98
C ARG A 8 -3.14 -12.00 -17.94
N GLY A 9 -2.94 -11.15 -16.92
CA GLY A 9 -1.75 -10.30 -16.80
C GLY A 9 -1.66 -9.16 -17.81
N ILE A 10 -2.75 -8.87 -18.54
CA ILE A 10 -2.79 -7.78 -19.51
C ILE A 10 -2.78 -6.44 -18.75
N GLY A 11 -1.80 -5.59 -19.05
CA GLY A 11 -1.61 -4.31 -18.39
C GLY A 11 -0.81 -4.34 -17.08
N SER A 12 -0.60 -5.52 -16.48
CA SER A 12 0.10 -5.64 -15.18
C SER A 12 1.49 -5.00 -15.16
N LYS A 13 2.22 -5.08 -16.29
CA LYS A 13 3.57 -4.50 -16.35
C LYS A 13 3.53 -2.98 -16.34
N ALA A 14 2.65 -2.38 -17.14
CA ALA A 14 2.49 -0.92 -17.20
C ALA A 14 1.96 -0.37 -15.87
N TYR A 15 0.97 -1.04 -15.29
CA TYR A 15 0.49 -0.71 -13.96
C TYR A 15 1.60 -0.79 -12.91
N GLY A 16 2.43 -1.85 -12.92
CA GLY A 16 3.54 -1.98 -11.98
C GLY A 16 4.57 -0.85 -12.12
N GLU A 17 4.94 -0.49 -13.34
CA GLU A 17 5.88 0.62 -13.58
C GLU A 17 5.32 1.96 -13.06
N ASP A 18 4.03 2.24 -13.24
CA ASP A 18 3.41 3.47 -12.75
C ASP A 18 3.15 3.42 -11.24
N ALA A 19 2.83 2.26 -10.68
CA ALA A 19 2.70 2.07 -9.24
C ALA A 19 4.04 2.24 -8.52
N ASP A 20 5.14 1.73 -9.07
CA ASP A 20 6.49 1.92 -8.54
C ASP A 20 6.89 3.40 -8.58
N ALA A 21 6.56 4.10 -9.69
CA ALA A 21 6.80 5.53 -9.82
C ALA A 21 5.99 6.33 -8.77
N TYR A 22 4.73 5.99 -8.57
CA TYR A 22 3.90 6.61 -7.54
C TYR A 22 4.42 6.33 -6.12
N ALA A 23 4.86 5.10 -5.82
CA ALA A 23 5.45 4.76 -4.54
C ALA A 23 6.73 5.56 -4.25
N ALA A 24 7.54 5.82 -5.28
CA ALA A 24 8.71 6.67 -5.16
C ALA A 24 8.32 8.13 -4.84
N GLU A 25 7.28 8.68 -5.48
CA GLU A 25 6.78 10.01 -5.17
C GLU A 25 6.18 10.07 -3.75
N SER A 26 5.39 9.07 -3.35
CA SER A 26 4.85 8.97 -1.98
C SER A 26 5.96 8.95 -0.92
N THR A 27 7.05 8.20 -1.16
CA THR A 27 8.21 8.16 -0.28
C THR A 27 8.88 9.55 -0.13
N LYS A 28 8.91 10.36 -1.20
CA LYS A 28 9.40 11.74 -1.12
C LYS A 28 8.51 12.63 -0.26
N VAL A 29 7.19 12.49 -0.40
CA VAL A 29 6.21 13.23 0.42
C VAL A 29 6.40 12.91 1.89
N GLU A 30 6.45 11.62 2.26
CA GLU A 30 6.65 11.18 3.64
C GLU A 30 7.97 11.69 4.22
N ALA A 31 9.06 11.58 3.47
CA ALA A 31 10.37 12.06 3.92
C ALA A 31 10.39 13.58 4.16
N TYR A 32 9.70 14.34 3.30
CA TYR A 32 9.62 15.80 3.43
C TYR A 32 8.75 16.22 4.62
N ILE A 33 7.62 15.55 4.84
CA ILE A 33 6.75 15.75 6.00
C ILE A 33 7.51 15.45 7.30
N ALA A 34 8.23 14.33 7.36
CA ALA A 34 9.02 13.96 8.53
C ALA A 34 10.13 14.98 8.84
N ALA A 35 10.78 15.53 7.80
CA ALA A 35 11.80 16.58 7.97
C ALA A 35 11.18 17.90 8.47
N ALA A 36 9.98 18.24 8.00
CA ALA A 36 9.26 19.43 8.45
C ALA A 36 8.79 19.29 9.91
N GLU A 37 8.28 18.14 10.29
CA GLU A 37 7.91 17.82 11.67
C GLU A 37 9.12 17.91 12.62
N ALA A 38 10.25 17.34 12.21
CA ALA A 38 11.52 17.44 12.96
C ALA A 38 12.01 18.88 13.11
N ALA A 39 11.69 19.75 12.17
CA ALA A 39 11.97 21.20 12.25
C ALA A 39 10.95 21.98 13.09
N GLY A 40 9.89 21.33 13.59
CA GLY A 40 8.86 21.92 14.43
C GLY A 40 7.72 22.59 13.68
N ILE A 41 7.52 22.27 12.40
CA ILE A 41 6.35 22.70 11.61
C ILE A 41 5.20 21.78 11.96
N ASP A 42 4.00 22.36 12.16
CA ASP A 42 2.78 21.59 12.37
C ASP A 42 2.32 20.93 11.05
N VAL A 43 2.43 19.63 10.99
CA VAL A 43 2.06 18.81 9.83
C VAL A 43 0.64 18.22 9.92
N GLY A 44 -0.04 18.37 11.06
CA GLY A 44 -1.37 17.80 11.30
C GLY A 44 -2.39 18.19 10.24
N PRO A 45 -2.59 19.48 9.93
CA PRO A 45 -3.53 19.91 8.89
C PRO A 45 -3.20 19.36 7.49
N LEU A 46 -1.90 19.21 7.19
CA LEU A 46 -1.47 18.63 5.92
C LEU A 46 -1.81 17.14 5.83
N GLN A 47 -1.52 16.39 6.89
CA GLN A 47 -1.82 14.95 6.92
C GLN A 47 -3.33 14.70 6.80
N GLU A 48 -4.15 15.49 7.49
CA GLU A 48 -5.61 15.41 7.42
C GLU A 48 -6.12 15.63 6.00
N THR A 49 -5.63 16.69 5.31
CA THR A 49 -6.08 16.97 3.94
C THR A 49 -5.57 15.96 2.90
N LEU A 50 -4.41 15.33 3.13
CA LEU A 50 -3.88 14.31 2.22
C LEU A 50 -4.63 12.96 2.31
N GLU A 51 -5.42 12.75 3.36
CA GLU A 51 -6.31 11.58 3.52
C GLU A 51 -7.68 11.78 2.85
N GLU A 52 -7.99 13.00 2.38
CA GLU A 52 -9.24 13.30 1.69
C GLU A 52 -9.16 12.95 0.20
N ASP A 53 -10.30 12.58 -0.41
CA ASP A 53 -10.40 12.30 -1.85
C ASP A 53 -10.02 13.52 -2.71
N GLU A 54 -10.27 14.74 -2.21
CA GLU A 54 -9.90 16.00 -2.85
C GLU A 54 -9.09 16.86 -1.86
N PRO A 55 -7.76 16.75 -1.84
CA PRO A 55 -6.91 17.51 -0.93
C PRO A 55 -7.05 19.02 -1.08
N ASP A 56 -7.12 19.75 0.04
CA ASP A 56 -7.23 21.20 0.03
C ASP A 56 -5.90 21.85 -0.39
N SER A 57 -5.88 22.38 -1.60
CA SER A 57 -4.73 23.02 -2.18
C SER A 57 -4.24 24.25 -1.37
N ALA A 58 -5.12 24.92 -0.62
CA ALA A 58 -4.74 26.05 0.22
C ALA A 58 -3.91 25.60 1.43
N VAL A 59 -4.24 24.45 2.02
CA VAL A 59 -3.48 23.85 3.13
C VAL A 59 -2.11 23.38 2.65
N ILE A 60 -2.05 22.72 1.49
CA ILE A 60 -0.80 22.28 0.87
C ILE A 60 0.11 23.48 0.59
N GLN A 61 -0.41 24.54 -0.02
CA GLN A 61 0.36 25.75 -0.32
C GLN A 61 0.86 26.44 0.95
N ALA A 62 0.03 26.55 1.98
CA ALA A 62 0.42 27.14 3.26
C ALA A 62 1.56 26.35 3.93
N PHE A 63 1.53 25.04 3.84
CA PHE A 63 2.61 24.19 4.32
C PHE A 63 3.90 24.40 3.50
N GLU A 64 3.79 24.41 2.16
CA GLU A 64 4.93 24.64 1.28
C GLU A 64 5.63 25.98 1.56
N GLU A 65 4.86 27.05 1.77
CA GLU A 65 5.39 28.37 2.12
C GLU A 65 6.15 28.34 3.47
N GLN A 66 5.59 27.66 4.48
CA GLN A 66 6.24 27.50 5.78
C GLN A 66 7.53 26.68 5.69
N ALA A 67 7.49 25.56 4.98
CA ALA A 67 8.63 24.68 4.80
C ALA A 67 9.75 25.36 3.98
N ALA A 68 9.38 26.10 2.93
CA ALA A 68 10.34 26.89 2.14
C ALA A 68 10.98 28.02 2.96
N ALA A 69 10.20 28.71 3.79
CA ALA A 69 10.72 29.76 4.69
C ALA A 69 11.69 29.18 5.74
N ALA A 70 11.44 27.95 6.20
CA ALA A 70 12.32 27.23 7.11
C ALA A 70 13.53 26.57 6.42
N GLY A 71 13.59 26.58 5.07
CA GLY A 71 14.66 25.96 4.30
C GLY A 71 14.71 24.44 4.44
N ILE A 72 13.55 23.79 4.54
CA ILE A 72 13.46 22.34 4.70
C ILE A 72 14.01 21.62 3.47
N THR A 73 14.88 20.65 3.71
CA THR A 73 15.33 19.66 2.74
C THR A 73 15.27 18.29 3.38
N ALA A 74 14.80 17.30 2.63
CA ALA A 74 14.70 15.92 3.09
C ALA A 74 15.55 14.99 2.22
N SER A 75 15.71 13.76 2.66
CA SER A 75 16.31 12.68 1.88
C SER A 75 15.36 11.51 1.87
N ALA A 76 14.82 11.17 0.71
CA ALA A 76 14.02 9.99 0.49
C ALA A 76 14.93 8.82 0.09
N THR A 77 14.78 7.68 0.74
CA THR A 77 15.53 6.47 0.41
C THR A 77 14.57 5.48 -0.23
N LEU A 78 14.85 5.12 -1.46
CA LEU A 78 14.13 4.10 -2.21
C LEU A 78 14.78 2.74 -1.97
N TYR A 79 13.96 1.70 -1.87
CA TYR A 79 14.39 0.33 -1.66
C TYR A 79 13.92 -0.54 -2.81
N ASP A 80 14.75 -1.52 -3.18
CA ASP A 80 14.39 -2.56 -4.13
C ASP A 80 13.46 -3.62 -3.50
N ASP A 81 12.96 -4.55 -4.32
CA ASP A 81 12.09 -5.65 -3.87
C ASP A 81 12.76 -6.58 -2.84
N GLU A 82 14.09 -6.55 -2.73
CA GLU A 82 14.89 -7.32 -1.78
C GLU A 82 15.15 -6.54 -0.47
N GLY A 83 14.72 -5.28 -0.40
CA GLY A 83 14.90 -4.39 0.76
C GLY A 83 16.27 -3.74 0.85
N ASN A 84 17.07 -3.76 -0.24
CA ASN A 84 18.32 -3.02 -0.29
C ASN A 84 18.06 -1.58 -0.73
N VAL A 85 18.93 -0.66 -0.31
CA VAL A 85 18.86 0.74 -0.75
C VAL A 85 19.19 0.81 -2.24
N GLU A 86 18.21 1.18 -3.05
CA GLU A 86 18.39 1.39 -4.48
C GLU A 86 18.95 2.77 -4.77
N GLU A 87 18.29 3.81 -4.22
CA GLU A 87 18.70 5.20 -4.43
C GLU A 87 18.33 6.06 -3.21
N THR A 88 19.11 7.12 -3.00
CA THR A 88 18.79 8.17 -2.02
C THR A 88 18.69 9.50 -2.74
N LEU A 89 17.49 10.07 -2.74
CA LEU A 89 17.16 11.32 -3.43
C LEU A 89 17.05 12.47 -2.41
N ALA A 90 17.63 13.61 -2.76
CA ALA A 90 17.37 14.84 -2.02
C ALA A 90 16.01 15.40 -2.46
N VAL A 91 15.17 15.76 -1.50
CA VAL A 91 13.82 16.29 -1.74
C VAL A 91 13.79 17.75 -1.29
N ALA A 92 13.59 18.64 -2.23
CA ALA A 92 13.37 20.06 -1.99
C ALA A 92 11.87 20.40 -2.09
N ALA A 93 11.49 21.63 -1.77
CA ALA A 93 10.10 22.09 -1.83
C ALA A 93 9.45 21.89 -3.21
N ALA A 94 10.21 22.06 -4.29
CA ALA A 94 9.68 21.87 -5.65
C ALA A 94 9.41 20.39 -5.96
N ASP A 95 10.24 19.48 -5.42
CA ASP A 95 10.07 18.04 -5.57
C ASP A 95 8.85 17.57 -4.77
N PHE A 96 8.65 18.11 -3.56
CA PHE A 96 7.46 17.87 -2.74
C PHE A 96 6.19 18.28 -3.47
N HIS A 97 6.15 19.49 -4.04
CA HIS A 97 4.98 19.96 -4.81
C HIS A 97 4.61 19.02 -5.96
N THR A 98 5.62 18.54 -6.68
CA THR A 98 5.41 17.59 -7.79
C THR A 98 4.92 16.24 -7.27
N ALA A 99 5.49 15.77 -6.17
CA ALA A 99 5.16 14.48 -5.57
C ALA A 99 3.74 14.43 -4.99
N VAL A 100 3.30 15.50 -4.32
CA VAL A 100 1.91 15.62 -3.82
C VAL A 100 0.87 15.65 -4.94
N ALA A 101 1.24 16.19 -6.12
CA ALA A 101 0.37 16.22 -7.30
C ALA A 101 0.31 14.89 -8.06
N ALA A 102 1.13 13.90 -7.69
CA ALA A 102 1.10 12.59 -8.32
C ALA A 102 -0.19 11.85 -7.94
N ALA A 103 -0.89 11.35 -8.94
CA ALA A 103 -2.11 10.57 -8.75
C ALA A 103 -1.77 9.08 -8.63
N GLU A 104 -2.43 8.41 -7.70
CA GLU A 104 -2.35 6.95 -7.58
C GLU A 104 -2.91 6.29 -8.85
N PRO A 105 -2.18 5.37 -9.49
CA PRO A 105 -2.65 4.72 -10.70
C PRO A 105 -3.81 3.76 -10.41
N ASP A 106 -4.95 3.96 -11.09
CA ASP A 106 -6.09 3.03 -10.98
C ASP A 106 -5.80 1.76 -11.78
N PRO A 107 -5.75 0.59 -11.15
CA PRO A 107 -5.54 -0.68 -11.84
C PRO A 107 -6.53 -0.93 -13.00
N ALA A 108 -7.74 -0.40 -12.91
CA ALA A 108 -8.77 -0.58 -13.93
C ALA A 108 -8.44 0.12 -15.26
N ASP A 109 -7.62 1.16 -15.25
CA ASP A 109 -7.20 1.89 -16.45
C ASP A 109 -6.22 1.09 -17.32
N TYR A 110 -5.55 0.10 -16.75
CA TYR A 110 -4.53 -0.72 -17.42
C TYR A 110 -5.06 -2.03 -17.99
N GLY A 111 -6.32 -2.37 -17.72
CA GLY A 111 -6.92 -3.60 -18.23
C GLY A 111 -8.10 -4.07 -17.40
N VAL A 112 -8.53 -5.32 -17.63
CA VAL A 112 -9.62 -5.91 -16.83
C VAL A 112 -9.08 -6.30 -15.46
N TRP A 113 -9.37 -5.47 -14.48
CA TRP A 113 -8.99 -5.68 -13.11
C TRP A 113 -9.99 -6.59 -12.39
N VAL A 114 -9.47 -7.59 -11.70
CA VAL A 114 -10.26 -8.48 -10.84
C VAL A 114 -9.90 -8.19 -9.39
N PRO A 115 -10.78 -7.53 -8.63
CA PRO A 115 -10.50 -7.20 -7.24
C PRO A 115 -10.31 -8.46 -6.39
N GLY A 116 -9.45 -8.37 -5.40
CA GLY A 116 -9.21 -9.43 -4.44
C GLY A 116 -10.40 -9.65 -3.50
N ILE A 117 -10.39 -10.76 -2.77
CA ILE A 117 -11.44 -11.09 -1.80
C ILE A 117 -11.61 -10.00 -0.73
N PRO A 118 -10.55 -9.39 -0.16
CA PRO A 118 -10.70 -8.31 0.81
C PRO A 118 -11.47 -7.11 0.25
N VAL A 119 -11.14 -6.65 -0.96
CA VAL A 119 -11.80 -5.50 -1.61
C VAL A 119 -13.27 -5.79 -1.89
N LEU A 120 -13.60 -7.00 -2.39
CA LEU A 120 -15.01 -7.41 -2.61
C LEU A 120 -15.82 -7.44 -1.31
N LEU A 121 -15.20 -7.84 -0.20
CA LEU A 121 -15.84 -7.85 1.12
C LEU A 121 -16.05 -6.44 1.66
N GLU A 122 -15.08 -5.55 1.48
CA GLU A 122 -15.17 -4.14 1.87
C GLU A 122 -16.31 -3.44 1.12
N ASP A 123 -16.39 -3.60 -0.19
CA ASP A 123 -17.48 -3.09 -1.02
C ASP A 123 -18.85 -3.63 -0.59
N ALA A 124 -18.94 -4.93 -0.31
CA ALA A 124 -20.17 -5.55 0.16
C ALA A 124 -20.59 -5.03 1.53
N LEU A 125 -19.67 -4.83 2.46
CA LEU A 125 -19.92 -4.29 3.81
C LEU A 125 -20.35 -2.82 3.76
N THR A 126 -19.71 -2.03 2.91
CA THR A 126 -20.06 -0.63 2.66
C THR A 126 -21.47 -0.52 2.05
N ALA A 127 -21.81 -1.39 1.10
CA ALA A 127 -23.13 -1.44 0.49
C ALA A 127 -24.26 -1.77 1.50
N VAL A 128 -23.96 -2.61 2.51
CA VAL A 128 -24.90 -2.96 3.59
C VAL A 128 -24.96 -1.89 4.68
N LYS A 129 -24.14 -0.84 4.61
CA LYS A 129 -24.06 0.24 5.62
C LYS A 129 -23.86 -0.30 7.05
N CYS A 130 -22.96 -1.24 7.20
CA CYS A 130 -22.56 -1.74 8.52
C CYS A 130 -21.88 -0.63 9.34
N ALA A 131 -21.97 -0.72 10.67
CA ALA A 131 -21.24 0.18 11.53
C ALA A 131 -19.72 0.02 11.33
N ASP A 132 -18.96 1.13 11.30
CA ASP A 132 -17.53 1.15 10.97
C ASP A 132 -16.70 0.18 11.83
N TRP A 133 -17.04 0.07 13.13
CA TRP A 133 -16.34 -0.88 14.03
C TRP A 133 -16.58 -2.36 13.65
N LEU A 134 -17.76 -2.67 13.09
CA LEU A 134 -18.10 -4.03 12.64
C LEU A 134 -17.38 -4.37 11.34
N GLN A 135 -17.23 -3.39 10.45
CA GLN A 135 -16.45 -3.51 9.21
C GLN A 135 -14.98 -3.82 9.52
N GLY A 136 -14.36 -3.06 10.43
CA GLY A 136 -13.01 -3.33 10.90
C GLY A 136 -12.87 -4.72 11.54
N LEU A 137 -13.81 -5.11 12.40
CA LEU A 137 -13.80 -6.44 13.03
C LEU A 137 -13.89 -7.59 12.01
N ILE A 138 -14.70 -7.44 10.96
CA ILE A 138 -14.87 -8.47 9.94
C ILE A 138 -13.64 -8.54 9.02
N LEU A 139 -13.12 -7.39 8.56
CA LEU A 139 -11.94 -7.32 7.70
C LEU A 139 -10.69 -7.79 8.44
N ASP A 140 -10.39 -7.23 9.60
CA ASP A 140 -9.19 -7.57 10.35
C ASP A 140 -9.28 -8.91 11.07
N GLY A 141 -10.45 -9.26 11.62
CA GLY A 141 -10.62 -10.48 12.40
C GLY A 141 -10.89 -11.71 11.54
N ILE A 142 -11.89 -11.66 10.67
CA ILE A 142 -12.35 -12.83 9.91
C ILE A 142 -11.47 -13.04 8.67
N VAL A 143 -11.23 -11.99 7.88
CA VAL A 143 -10.45 -12.12 6.62
C VAL A 143 -9.00 -12.44 6.91
N ALA A 144 -8.37 -11.76 7.86
CA ALA A 144 -7.00 -12.05 8.27
C ALA A 144 -6.89 -13.44 8.94
N GLY A 145 -7.86 -13.81 9.79
CA GLY A 145 -7.89 -15.13 10.43
C GLY A 145 -8.09 -16.27 9.43
N VAL A 146 -9.02 -16.15 8.49
CA VAL A 146 -9.23 -17.14 7.42
C VAL A 146 -8.02 -17.18 6.48
N GLY A 147 -7.41 -16.04 6.14
CA GLY A 147 -6.19 -15.97 5.34
C GLY A 147 -5.03 -16.74 5.97
N ALA A 148 -4.82 -16.59 7.27
CA ALA A 148 -3.80 -17.34 8.01
C ALA A 148 -4.06 -18.86 7.99
N VAL A 149 -5.31 -19.30 8.16
CA VAL A 149 -5.69 -20.72 8.11
C VAL A 149 -5.50 -21.28 6.69
N LEU A 150 -5.93 -20.56 5.66
CA LEU A 150 -5.74 -20.98 4.26
C LEU A 150 -4.26 -21.07 3.88
N GLY A 151 -3.39 -20.24 4.43
CA GLY A 151 -1.94 -20.35 4.25
C GLY A 151 -1.35 -21.61 4.88
N PHE A 152 -1.95 -22.11 5.97
CA PHE A 152 -1.48 -23.28 6.71
C PHE A 152 -1.97 -24.62 6.10
N VAL A 153 -3.14 -24.64 5.47
CA VAL A 153 -3.78 -25.83 4.90
C VAL A 153 -2.89 -26.54 3.84
N PRO A 154 -2.30 -25.87 2.86
CA PRO A 154 -1.44 -26.52 1.88
C PRO A 154 -0.24 -27.22 2.50
N GLN A 155 0.35 -26.61 3.52
CA GLN A 155 1.51 -27.17 4.23
C GLN A 155 1.14 -28.46 4.97
N MET A 156 0.00 -28.47 5.65
CA MET A 156 -0.53 -29.66 6.32
C MET A 156 -0.89 -30.77 5.32
N LEU A 157 -1.47 -30.41 4.19
CA LEU A 157 -1.85 -31.36 3.14
C LEU A 157 -0.63 -32.07 2.56
N ILE A 158 0.44 -31.34 2.29
CA ILE A 158 1.72 -31.91 1.82
C ILE A 158 2.30 -32.87 2.87
N LEU A 159 2.28 -32.49 4.14
CA LEU A 159 2.78 -33.33 5.23
C LEU A 159 1.98 -34.64 5.34
N PHE A 160 0.65 -34.58 5.28
CA PHE A 160 -0.19 -35.78 5.29
C PHE A 160 0.00 -36.65 4.03
N LEU A 161 0.20 -36.04 2.87
CA LEU A 161 0.53 -36.75 1.63
C LEU A 161 1.84 -37.54 1.77
N PHE A 162 2.89 -36.92 2.34
CA PHE A 162 4.15 -37.59 2.61
C PHE A 162 4.01 -38.72 3.61
N LEU A 163 3.25 -38.52 4.70
CA LEU A 163 3.00 -39.59 5.65
C LEU A 163 2.25 -40.77 5.03
N ALA A 164 1.20 -40.50 4.24
CA ALA A 164 0.45 -41.54 3.54
C ALA A 164 1.35 -42.30 2.51
N PHE A 165 2.27 -41.60 1.83
CA PHE A 165 3.22 -42.19 0.92
C PHE A 165 4.21 -43.09 1.66
N LEU A 166 4.77 -42.67 2.79
CA LEU A 166 5.68 -43.45 3.62
C LEU A 166 4.99 -44.69 4.19
N GLU A 167 3.72 -44.57 4.59
CA GLU A 167 2.90 -45.70 5.05
C GLU A 167 2.68 -46.72 3.91
N ALA A 168 2.31 -46.23 2.73
CA ALA A 168 2.12 -47.08 1.54
C ALA A 168 3.39 -47.76 1.07
N CYS A 169 4.57 -47.14 1.27
CA CYS A 169 5.87 -47.73 0.98
C CYS A 169 6.37 -48.74 2.07
N GLY A 170 5.60 -48.97 3.14
CA GLY A 170 5.93 -49.92 4.21
C GLY A 170 7.09 -49.47 5.10
N TYR A 171 7.44 -48.18 5.10
CA TYR A 171 8.54 -47.66 5.91
C TYR A 171 8.26 -47.69 7.41
N MET A 172 6.97 -47.75 7.80
CA MET A 172 6.50 -47.81 9.18
C MET A 172 5.84 -49.15 9.55
N ALA A 173 6.22 -50.24 8.91
CA ALA A 173 5.76 -51.59 9.25
C ALA A 173 6.60 -52.20 10.40
#